data_0ce26142d35fdfc80dce2caa8499fad0
#
_entry.id   0ce26142d35fdfc80dce2caa8499fad0
#
_cell.length_a   1.000
_cell.length_b   1.000
_cell.length_c   1.000
_cell.angle_alpha   90.00
_cell.angle_beta   90.00
_cell.angle_gamma   90.00
#
_symmetry.space_group_name_H-M   'P 1'
#
loop_
_entity.id
_entity.type
_entity.pdbx_description
1 polymer ?
#
loop_
_entity_poly.entity_id
_entity_poly.type
_entity_poly.pdbx_seq_one_letter_code
_entity_poly.pdbx_strand_id
1 'polypeptide(L)'
;NNEIVVDVKAAGLNYPDNLIVRGLYQFKPELPFSPGHEGAGVVSSVGKKVSSFGVGEKVAFFKGFGAFAEKIVVPENFVFPLPKGLPFHVAGGMFMVYTTSFHALVQRANIKRGDEVLVLGASGGVGLAAVDLARAYGARVVAAVSTKEKAEICAGYGADEVVIYGKNKLNKEEQIAFTQELKSKSTKGGY
;
A
#
# COMPACT_ATOMS: atom_id res chain seq x y z
N ASN A 1 17.34 -8.66 21.64
CA ASN A 1 17.70 -10.09 21.73
C ASN A 1 16.87 -11.00 20.81
N ASN A 2 15.70 -10.58 20.39
CA ASN A 2 14.85 -11.15 19.32
C ASN A 2 14.74 -10.18 18.14
N GLU A 3 15.80 -9.46 17.85
CA GLU A 3 15.85 -8.42 16.85
C GLU A 3 16.85 -8.79 15.76
N ILE A 4 16.59 -8.27 14.58
CA ILE A 4 17.36 -8.49 13.37
C ILE A 4 17.87 -7.13 12.89
N VAL A 5 19.13 -7.04 12.50
CA VAL A 5 19.67 -5.89 11.81
C VAL A 5 19.59 -6.15 10.32
N VAL A 6 18.94 -5.26 9.60
CA VAL A 6 18.80 -5.33 8.13
C VAL A 6 19.59 -4.21 7.48
N ASP A 7 20.47 -4.56 6.53
CA ASP A 7 21.09 -3.62 5.57
C ASP A 7 20.04 -3.26 4.54
N VAL A 8 19.48 -2.05 4.61
CA VAL A 8 18.38 -1.60 3.77
C VAL A 8 18.85 -1.42 2.33
N LYS A 9 18.12 -1.99 1.39
CA LYS A 9 18.36 -1.86 -0.07
C LYS A 9 17.26 -1.05 -0.76
N ALA A 10 16.07 -1.02 -0.21
CA ALA A 10 14.97 -0.19 -0.64
C ALA A 10 14.02 0.08 0.53
N ALA A 11 13.42 1.26 0.55
CA ALA A 11 12.40 1.64 1.52
C ALA A 11 11.24 2.34 0.80
N GLY A 12 10.01 2.02 1.17
CA GLY A 12 8.79 2.60 0.63
C GLY A 12 8.50 3.97 1.24
N LEU A 13 8.19 4.95 0.39
CA LEU A 13 7.69 6.25 0.82
C LEU A 13 6.17 6.25 0.82
N ASN A 14 5.57 6.49 1.97
CA ASN A 14 4.13 6.47 2.16
C ASN A 14 3.60 7.84 2.63
N TYR A 15 2.30 8.09 2.42
CA TYR A 15 1.67 9.34 2.85
C TYR A 15 1.80 9.60 4.38
N PRO A 16 1.69 8.59 5.25
CA PRO A 16 1.96 8.76 6.68
C PRO A 16 3.35 9.29 7.01
N ASP A 17 4.40 8.95 6.25
CA ASP A 17 5.75 9.47 6.48
C ASP A 17 5.79 11.00 6.41
N ASN A 18 5.10 11.57 5.39
CA ASN A 18 4.98 13.03 5.28
C ASN A 18 4.21 13.65 6.46
N LEU A 19 3.20 12.97 6.99
CA LEU A 19 2.46 13.45 8.15
C LEU A 19 3.29 13.36 9.43
N ILE A 20 4.04 12.27 9.62
CA ILE A 20 4.90 12.06 10.81
C ILE A 20 5.98 13.14 10.90
N VAL A 21 6.72 13.41 9.83
CA VAL A 21 7.80 14.41 9.83
C VAL A 21 7.28 15.82 10.08
N ARG A 22 6.00 16.07 9.81
CA ARG A 22 5.31 17.33 10.09
C ARG A 22 4.61 17.38 11.46
N GLY A 23 4.68 16.28 12.24
CA GLY A 23 3.97 16.17 13.52
C GLY A 23 2.44 16.13 13.40
N LEU A 24 1.90 15.80 12.22
CA LEU A 24 0.47 15.79 11.91
C LEU A 24 -0.16 14.37 11.96
N TYR A 25 0.66 13.35 12.22
CA TYR A 25 0.16 11.99 12.36
C TYR A 25 -0.23 11.69 13.80
N GLN A 26 -1.11 10.71 14.00
CA GLN A 26 -1.55 10.30 15.34
C GLN A 26 -0.42 9.72 16.20
N PHE A 27 0.58 9.09 15.59
CA PHE A 27 1.79 8.60 16.24
C PHE A 27 2.93 9.60 16.00
N LYS A 28 3.62 9.99 17.08
CA LYS A 28 4.72 10.97 17.06
C LYS A 28 5.93 10.35 17.74
N PRO A 29 6.93 9.87 16.97
CA PRO A 29 8.18 9.38 17.52
C PRO A 29 8.91 10.49 18.30
N GLU A 30 9.69 10.12 19.31
CA GLU A 30 10.60 11.01 19.99
C GLU A 30 11.75 11.43 19.06
N LEU A 31 12.15 12.69 19.15
CA LEU A 31 13.27 13.25 18.36
C LEU A 31 14.61 12.96 19.04
N PRO A 32 15.67 12.67 18.25
CA PRO A 32 15.70 12.53 16.79
C PRO A 32 15.21 11.16 16.32
N PHE A 33 14.57 11.08 15.14
CA PHE A 33 14.19 9.82 14.53
C PHE A 33 14.40 9.85 13.00
N SER A 34 14.57 8.68 12.38
CA SER A 34 14.50 8.49 10.93
C SER A 34 13.07 8.06 10.56
N PRO A 35 12.43 8.66 9.55
CA PRO A 35 11.11 8.21 9.08
C PRO A 35 11.19 6.90 8.30
N GLY A 36 10.09 6.50 7.67
CA GLY A 36 9.94 5.29 6.88
C GLY A 36 9.40 4.10 7.66
N HIS A 37 8.31 3.52 7.15
CA HIS A 37 7.57 2.43 7.82
C HIS A 37 7.98 1.06 7.34
N GLU A 38 8.46 0.93 6.12
CA GLU A 38 8.70 -0.34 5.45
C GLU A 38 9.96 -0.32 4.60
N GLY A 39 10.49 -1.49 4.35
CA GLY A 39 11.66 -1.64 3.49
C GLY A 39 11.96 -3.10 3.20
N ALA A 40 12.99 -3.28 2.39
CA ALA A 40 13.56 -4.57 2.07
C ALA A 40 15.08 -4.49 2.04
N GLY A 41 15.76 -5.58 2.36
CA GLY A 41 17.20 -5.60 2.43
C GLY A 41 17.76 -6.99 2.74
N VAL A 42 18.96 -6.99 3.30
CA VAL A 42 19.69 -8.22 3.64
C VAL A 42 19.97 -8.23 5.14
N VAL A 43 19.72 -9.34 5.78
CA VAL A 43 20.04 -9.55 7.20
C VAL A 43 21.55 -9.46 7.40
N SER A 44 22.01 -8.51 8.21
CA SER A 44 23.42 -8.32 8.51
C SER A 44 23.81 -8.82 9.91
N SER A 45 22.84 -8.93 10.82
CA SER A 45 23.06 -9.51 12.16
C SER A 45 21.75 -10.01 12.76
N VAL A 46 21.81 -11.02 13.60
CA VAL A 46 20.67 -11.57 14.32
C VAL A 46 20.92 -11.64 15.81
N GLY A 47 19.92 -11.35 16.61
CA GLY A 47 19.96 -11.47 18.06
C GLY A 47 19.95 -12.94 18.52
N LYS A 48 20.47 -13.22 19.70
CA LYS A 48 20.64 -14.59 20.25
C LYS A 48 19.34 -15.42 20.34
N LYS A 49 18.17 -14.75 20.33
CA LYS A 49 16.86 -15.43 20.41
C LYS A 49 16.15 -15.53 19.07
N VAL A 50 16.75 -15.01 18.00
CA VAL A 50 16.23 -15.13 16.64
C VAL A 50 16.45 -16.56 16.17
N SER A 51 15.40 -17.18 15.63
CA SER A 51 15.43 -18.57 15.16
C SER A 51 14.97 -18.73 13.71
N SER A 52 14.28 -17.74 13.17
CA SER A 52 13.63 -17.85 11.86
C SER A 52 14.45 -17.26 10.70
N PHE A 53 15.54 -16.54 11.01
CA PHE A 53 16.35 -15.86 10.01
C PHE A 53 17.86 -15.98 10.27
N GLY A 54 18.65 -16.07 9.20
CA GLY A 54 20.10 -16.08 9.21
C GLY A 54 20.73 -14.87 8.53
N VAL A 55 21.99 -14.60 8.84
CA VAL A 55 22.77 -13.55 8.15
C VAL A 55 22.88 -13.87 6.67
N GLY A 56 22.71 -12.87 5.81
CA GLY A 56 22.72 -12.99 4.35
C GLY A 56 21.35 -13.23 3.72
N GLU A 57 20.31 -13.52 4.50
CA GLU A 57 18.96 -13.71 3.95
C GLU A 57 18.35 -12.39 3.46
N LYS A 58 17.62 -12.50 2.35
CA LYS A 58 16.87 -11.39 1.78
C LYS A 58 15.50 -11.32 2.44
N VAL A 59 15.18 -10.14 2.96
CA VAL A 59 13.96 -9.92 3.74
C VAL A 59 13.28 -8.62 3.35
N ALA A 60 11.98 -8.58 3.61
CA ALA A 60 11.22 -7.35 3.72
C ALA A 60 10.82 -7.16 5.19
N PHE A 61 10.54 -5.92 5.58
CA PHE A 61 10.19 -5.60 6.95
C PHE A 61 9.19 -4.46 7.02
N PHE A 62 8.48 -4.43 8.15
CA PHE A 62 7.58 -3.34 8.52
C PHE A 62 7.91 -2.88 9.95
N LYS A 63 8.01 -1.56 10.15
CA LYS A 63 8.22 -0.96 11.46
C LYS A 63 7.59 0.44 11.49
N GLY A 64 7.21 0.94 12.66
CA GLY A 64 6.54 2.23 12.80
C GLY A 64 7.32 3.44 12.29
N PHE A 65 8.67 3.37 12.27
CA PHE A 65 9.60 4.37 11.72
C PHE A 65 11.02 3.77 11.63
N GLY A 66 11.93 4.46 10.95
CA GLY A 66 13.36 4.11 10.91
C GLY A 66 13.85 3.48 9.61
N ALA A 67 12.98 3.25 8.61
CA ALA A 67 13.36 2.57 7.37
C ALA A 67 14.19 3.44 6.42
N PHE A 68 14.16 4.78 6.55
CA PHE A 68 15.00 5.68 5.74
C PHE A 68 16.38 5.81 6.36
N ALA A 69 17.09 4.70 6.43
CA ALA A 69 18.42 4.55 6.97
C ALA A 69 19.16 3.43 6.22
N GLU A 70 20.48 3.41 6.28
CA GLU A 70 21.29 2.34 5.69
C GLU A 70 21.10 1.00 6.40
N LYS A 71 20.83 1.06 7.70
CA LYS A 71 20.58 -0.10 8.57
C LYS A 71 19.42 0.18 9.51
N ILE A 72 18.65 -0.85 9.76
CA ILE A 72 17.54 -0.80 10.70
C ILE A 72 17.53 -2.03 11.61
N VAL A 73 17.19 -1.81 12.89
CA VAL A 73 16.92 -2.90 13.84
C VAL A 73 15.40 -3.15 13.83
N VAL A 74 15.00 -4.38 13.56
CA VAL A 74 13.60 -4.79 13.48
C VAL A 74 13.34 -6.01 14.35
N PRO A 75 12.28 -6.05 15.16
CA PRO A 75 11.87 -7.27 15.84
C PRO A 75 11.54 -8.39 14.84
N GLU A 76 11.93 -9.63 15.15
CA GLU A 76 11.80 -10.80 14.27
C GLU A 76 10.38 -10.98 13.69
N ASN A 77 9.35 -10.70 14.48
CA ASN A 77 7.94 -10.85 14.09
C ASN A 77 7.45 -9.80 13.08
N PHE A 78 8.27 -8.79 12.75
CA PHE A 78 8.00 -7.79 11.72
C PHE A 78 8.95 -7.93 10.51
N VAL A 79 9.66 -9.05 10.42
CA VAL A 79 10.54 -9.40 9.29
C VAL A 79 9.93 -10.58 8.54
N PHE A 80 9.97 -10.52 7.21
CA PHE A 80 9.33 -11.49 6.33
C PHE A 80 10.34 -11.96 5.27
N PRO A 81 10.38 -13.26 4.97
CA PRO A 81 11.27 -13.78 3.94
C PRO A 81 10.87 -13.20 2.57
N LEU A 82 11.86 -12.80 1.79
CA LEU A 82 11.62 -12.28 0.46
C LEU A 82 11.46 -13.44 -0.53
N PRO A 83 10.34 -13.53 -1.28
CA PRO A 83 10.18 -14.53 -2.32
C PRO A 83 11.33 -14.48 -3.34
N LYS A 84 11.77 -15.66 -3.80
CA LYS A 84 12.84 -15.76 -4.79
C LYS A 84 12.47 -14.99 -6.06
N GLY A 85 13.35 -14.10 -6.51
CA GLY A 85 13.16 -13.31 -7.72
C GLY A 85 12.43 -11.98 -7.50
N LEU A 86 11.85 -11.72 -6.33
CA LEU A 86 11.22 -10.43 -6.05
C LEU A 86 12.31 -9.35 -5.82
N PRO A 87 12.33 -8.25 -6.59
CA PRO A 87 13.32 -7.20 -6.44
C PRO A 87 13.10 -6.39 -5.14
N PHE A 88 14.18 -5.90 -4.53
CA PHE A 88 14.10 -5.10 -3.31
C PHE A 88 13.23 -3.85 -3.45
N HIS A 89 13.28 -3.16 -4.61
CA HIS A 89 12.49 -1.94 -4.83
C HIS A 89 10.98 -2.22 -4.89
N VAL A 90 10.57 -3.41 -5.30
CA VAL A 90 9.17 -3.85 -5.24
C VAL A 90 8.79 -4.20 -3.80
N ALA A 91 9.58 -5.07 -3.18
CA ALA A 91 9.33 -5.54 -1.82
C ALA A 91 9.39 -4.43 -0.77
N GLY A 92 10.25 -3.43 -0.98
CA GLY A 92 10.43 -2.32 -0.04
C GLY A 92 9.27 -1.35 0.05
N GLY A 93 8.31 -1.38 -0.89
CA GLY A 93 7.16 -0.47 -0.92
C GLY A 93 5.79 -1.16 -0.98
N MET A 94 5.71 -2.46 -0.67
CA MET A 94 4.46 -3.21 -0.84
C MET A 94 3.65 -3.39 0.46
N PHE A 95 4.30 -3.45 1.62
CA PHE A 95 3.59 -3.83 2.86
C PHE A 95 2.49 -2.84 3.22
N MET A 96 2.81 -1.55 3.33
CA MET A 96 1.85 -0.54 3.76
C MET A 96 0.61 -0.53 2.86
N VAL A 97 0.80 -0.53 1.56
CA VAL A 97 -0.30 -0.37 0.61
C VAL A 97 -1.11 -1.66 0.43
N TYR A 98 -0.45 -2.81 0.30
CA TYR A 98 -1.15 -4.08 0.11
C TYR A 98 -1.79 -4.60 1.39
N THR A 99 -1.14 -4.47 2.56
CA THR A 99 -1.78 -4.90 3.81
C THR A 99 -2.99 -4.03 4.17
N THR A 100 -2.94 -2.73 3.89
CA THR A 100 -4.07 -1.82 4.07
C THR A 100 -5.24 -2.23 3.18
N SER A 101 -4.99 -2.45 1.89
CA SER A 101 -6.04 -2.83 0.93
C SER A 101 -6.55 -4.26 1.18
N PHE A 102 -5.66 -5.19 1.56
CA PHE A 102 -6.04 -6.55 1.93
C PHE A 102 -6.94 -6.56 3.18
N HIS A 103 -6.57 -5.80 4.20
CA HIS A 103 -7.41 -5.67 5.39
C HIS A 103 -8.81 -5.14 5.03
N ALA A 104 -8.89 -4.09 4.23
CA ALA A 104 -10.16 -3.49 3.84
C ALA A 104 -11.01 -4.45 2.99
N LEU A 105 -10.46 -4.98 1.91
CA LEU A 105 -11.21 -5.76 0.92
C LEU A 105 -11.45 -7.20 1.37
N VAL A 106 -10.42 -7.86 1.90
CA VAL A 106 -10.51 -9.30 2.21
C VAL A 106 -11.03 -9.53 3.62
N GLN A 107 -10.41 -8.89 4.62
CA GLN A 107 -10.76 -9.18 6.01
C GLN A 107 -12.03 -8.46 6.47
N ARG A 108 -12.29 -7.23 5.98
CA ARG A 108 -13.45 -6.44 6.40
C ARG A 108 -14.64 -6.58 5.45
N ALA A 109 -14.42 -6.36 4.15
CA ALA A 109 -15.49 -6.45 3.15
C ALA A 109 -15.77 -7.90 2.71
N ASN A 110 -14.87 -8.85 2.96
CA ASN A 110 -15.01 -10.25 2.58
C ASN A 110 -15.30 -10.40 1.08
N ILE A 111 -14.50 -9.70 0.27
CA ILE A 111 -14.63 -9.64 -1.19
C ILE A 111 -14.66 -11.04 -1.82
N LYS A 112 -15.52 -11.23 -2.80
CA LYS A 112 -15.72 -12.49 -3.52
C LYS A 112 -15.71 -12.27 -5.02
N ARG A 113 -15.50 -13.38 -5.74
CA ARG A 113 -15.64 -13.39 -7.19
C ARG A 113 -17.02 -12.90 -7.63
N GLY A 114 -17.04 -11.96 -8.58
CA GLY A 114 -18.24 -11.36 -9.12
C GLY A 114 -18.78 -10.16 -8.31
N ASP A 115 -18.11 -9.76 -7.23
CA ASP A 115 -18.41 -8.48 -6.58
C ASP A 115 -18.04 -7.31 -7.47
N GLU A 116 -18.66 -6.14 -7.23
CA GLU A 116 -18.25 -4.87 -7.82
C GLU A 116 -17.60 -3.99 -6.76
N VAL A 117 -16.43 -3.44 -7.09
CA VAL A 117 -15.66 -2.59 -6.18
C VAL A 117 -15.43 -1.23 -6.81
N LEU A 118 -15.87 -0.18 -6.13
CA LEU A 118 -15.52 1.19 -6.46
C LEU A 118 -14.31 1.63 -5.65
N VAL A 119 -13.23 2.04 -6.32
CA VAL A 119 -12.02 2.56 -5.69
C VAL A 119 -11.89 4.06 -5.97
N LEU A 120 -12.11 4.88 -4.95
CA LEU A 120 -11.90 6.33 -5.03
C LEU A 120 -10.42 6.66 -4.77
N GLY A 121 -9.86 7.61 -5.55
CA GLY A 121 -8.43 7.90 -5.49
C GLY A 121 -7.55 6.73 -5.95
N ALA A 122 -8.04 5.96 -6.89
CA ALA A 122 -7.50 4.66 -7.30
C ALA A 122 -6.04 4.67 -7.75
N SER A 123 -5.52 5.79 -8.21
CA SER A 123 -4.12 5.91 -8.67
C SER A 123 -3.09 6.14 -7.56
N GLY A 124 -3.52 6.29 -6.31
CA GLY A 124 -2.61 6.30 -5.16
C GLY A 124 -2.12 4.90 -4.79
N GLY A 125 -1.05 4.76 -4.00
CA GLY A 125 -0.48 3.46 -3.66
C GLY A 125 -1.50 2.46 -3.09
N VAL A 126 -2.28 2.87 -2.07
CA VAL A 126 -3.36 2.03 -1.51
C VAL A 126 -4.45 1.76 -2.54
N GLY A 127 -4.79 2.76 -3.38
CA GLY A 127 -5.80 2.62 -4.42
C GLY A 127 -5.40 1.61 -5.50
N LEU A 128 -4.16 1.69 -6.00
CA LEU A 128 -3.64 0.72 -6.98
C LEU A 128 -3.56 -0.69 -6.41
N ALA A 129 -3.11 -0.83 -5.15
CA ALA A 129 -3.11 -2.12 -4.47
C ALA A 129 -4.54 -2.67 -4.30
N ALA A 130 -5.54 -1.79 -4.08
CA ALA A 130 -6.95 -2.21 -4.01
C ALA A 130 -7.48 -2.67 -5.37
N VAL A 131 -7.14 -1.96 -6.45
CA VAL A 131 -7.49 -2.36 -7.83
C VAL A 131 -6.92 -3.75 -8.15
N ASP A 132 -5.61 -3.94 -7.91
CA ASP A 132 -4.92 -5.19 -8.19
C ASP A 132 -5.47 -6.36 -7.36
N LEU A 133 -5.66 -6.19 -6.07
CA LEU A 133 -6.24 -7.19 -5.19
C LEU A 133 -7.69 -7.54 -5.58
N ALA A 134 -8.54 -6.54 -5.80
CA ALA A 134 -9.94 -6.78 -6.17
C ALA A 134 -10.03 -7.60 -7.47
N ARG A 135 -9.20 -7.27 -8.47
CA ARG A 135 -9.08 -8.04 -9.70
C ARG A 135 -8.60 -9.48 -9.43
N ALA A 136 -7.56 -9.65 -8.62
CA ALA A 136 -7.03 -10.97 -8.27
C ALA A 136 -8.09 -11.87 -7.60
N TYR A 137 -9.00 -11.28 -6.83
CA TYR A 137 -10.15 -11.98 -6.24
C TYR A 137 -11.32 -12.18 -7.22
N GLY A 138 -11.22 -11.70 -8.46
CA GLY A 138 -12.23 -11.87 -9.50
C GLY A 138 -13.41 -10.93 -9.37
N ALA A 139 -13.25 -9.80 -8.69
CA ALA A 139 -14.23 -8.72 -8.67
C ALA A 139 -14.10 -7.84 -9.91
N ARG A 140 -15.20 -7.17 -10.28
CA ARG A 140 -15.21 -6.10 -11.26
C ARG A 140 -14.82 -4.79 -10.57
N VAL A 141 -13.89 -4.05 -11.17
CA VAL A 141 -13.31 -2.85 -10.55
C VAL A 141 -13.64 -1.59 -11.34
N VAL A 142 -14.25 -0.64 -10.67
CA VAL A 142 -14.44 0.72 -11.16
C VAL A 142 -13.49 1.65 -10.41
N ALA A 143 -12.54 2.25 -11.12
CA ALA A 143 -11.58 3.18 -10.56
C ALA A 143 -12.04 4.63 -10.77
N ALA A 144 -11.98 5.47 -9.74
CA ALA A 144 -12.26 6.89 -9.85
C ALA A 144 -10.99 7.71 -9.57
N VAL A 145 -10.62 8.57 -10.50
CA VAL A 145 -9.36 9.32 -10.50
C VAL A 145 -9.54 10.76 -10.96
N SER A 146 -8.50 11.58 -10.80
CA SER A 146 -8.59 13.02 -11.09
C SER A 146 -8.09 13.43 -12.48
N THR A 147 -7.39 12.58 -13.23
CA THR A 147 -6.82 12.91 -14.54
C THR A 147 -6.78 11.70 -15.48
N LYS A 148 -6.58 11.97 -16.79
CA LYS A 148 -6.45 10.92 -17.82
C LYS A 148 -5.21 10.03 -17.60
N GLU A 149 -4.08 10.64 -17.27
CA GLU A 149 -2.83 9.90 -17.01
C GLU A 149 -3.01 8.91 -15.87
N LYS A 150 -3.74 9.32 -14.82
CA LYS A 150 -4.10 8.43 -13.70
C LYS A 150 -5.07 7.34 -14.12
N ALA A 151 -5.97 7.64 -15.05
CA ALA A 151 -6.89 6.64 -15.59
C ALA A 151 -6.14 5.53 -16.35
N GLU A 152 -5.18 5.90 -17.18
CA GLU A 152 -4.32 4.96 -17.92
C GLU A 152 -3.54 4.04 -16.96
N ILE A 153 -3.01 4.59 -15.87
CA ILE A 153 -2.35 3.79 -14.83
C ILE A 153 -3.33 2.77 -14.23
N CYS A 154 -4.53 3.19 -13.82
CA CYS A 154 -5.51 2.28 -13.22
C CYS A 154 -5.98 1.19 -14.20
N ALA A 155 -6.16 1.53 -15.47
CA ALA A 155 -6.48 0.57 -16.52
C ALA A 155 -5.35 -0.46 -16.70
N GLY A 156 -4.08 -0.02 -16.66
CA GLY A 156 -2.91 -0.90 -16.70
C GLY A 156 -2.83 -1.87 -15.51
N TYR A 157 -3.34 -1.48 -14.34
CA TYR A 157 -3.49 -2.33 -13.16
C TYR A 157 -4.75 -3.21 -13.21
N GLY A 158 -5.60 -3.03 -14.22
CA GLY A 158 -6.73 -3.89 -14.52
C GLY A 158 -8.06 -3.41 -13.97
N ALA A 159 -8.25 -2.10 -13.80
CA ALA A 159 -9.59 -1.56 -13.62
C ALA A 159 -10.43 -1.82 -14.88
N ASP A 160 -11.64 -2.34 -14.71
CA ASP A 160 -12.57 -2.62 -15.82
C ASP A 160 -13.19 -1.35 -16.38
N GLU A 161 -13.40 -0.36 -15.52
CA GLU A 161 -13.91 0.97 -15.86
C GLU A 161 -13.16 2.05 -15.10
N VAL A 162 -13.05 3.23 -15.71
CA VAL A 162 -12.45 4.39 -15.03
C VAL A 162 -13.36 5.61 -15.19
N VAL A 163 -13.58 6.33 -14.09
CA VAL A 163 -14.32 7.59 -14.02
C VAL A 163 -13.36 8.73 -13.64
N ILE A 164 -13.41 9.85 -14.35
CA ILE A 164 -12.54 11.00 -14.11
C ILE A 164 -13.37 12.13 -13.51
N TYR A 165 -13.12 12.45 -12.22
CA TYR A 165 -13.84 13.49 -11.50
C TYR A 165 -13.15 14.88 -11.48
N GLY A 166 -11.95 15.00 -12.09
CA GLY A 166 -11.19 16.26 -12.11
C GLY A 166 -10.34 16.48 -10.86
N LYS A 167 -9.56 17.57 -10.86
CA LYS A 167 -8.59 17.90 -9.80
C LYS A 167 -9.16 18.80 -8.71
N ASN A 168 -10.23 19.54 -9.02
CA ASN A 168 -10.80 20.52 -8.11
C ASN A 168 -11.85 19.90 -7.20
N LYS A 169 -12.15 20.59 -6.09
CA LYS A 169 -13.30 20.22 -5.26
C LYS A 169 -14.58 20.40 -6.07
N LEU A 170 -15.35 19.32 -6.21
CA LEU A 170 -16.61 19.34 -6.96
C LEU A 170 -17.64 20.23 -6.25
N ASN A 171 -18.33 21.07 -7.02
CA ASN A 171 -19.53 21.75 -6.57
C ASN A 171 -20.72 20.76 -6.48
N LYS A 172 -21.88 21.21 -6.03
CA LYS A 172 -23.04 20.34 -5.80
C LYS A 172 -23.56 19.68 -7.07
N GLU A 173 -23.57 20.38 -8.18
CA GLU A 173 -24.02 19.86 -9.48
C GLU A 173 -23.04 18.81 -10.03
N GLU A 174 -21.74 19.11 -9.95
CA GLU A 174 -20.67 18.18 -10.33
C GLU A 174 -20.68 16.90 -9.46
N GLN A 175 -20.98 17.01 -8.16
CA GLN A 175 -21.13 15.84 -7.27
C GLN A 175 -22.31 14.96 -7.71
N ILE A 176 -23.43 15.57 -8.08
CA ILE A 176 -24.60 14.84 -8.60
C ILE A 176 -24.24 14.14 -9.91
N ALA A 177 -23.63 14.84 -10.86
CA ALA A 177 -23.21 14.28 -12.14
C ALA A 177 -22.22 13.12 -11.94
N PHE A 178 -21.20 13.30 -11.09
CA PHE A 178 -20.25 12.26 -10.73
C PHE A 178 -20.92 11.02 -10.12
N THR A 179 -21.89 11.24 -9.23
CA THR A 179 -22.64 10.15 -8.61
C THR A 179 -23.48 9.39 -9.66
N GLN A 180 -24.08 10.10 -10.61
CA GLN A 180 -24.84 9.48 -11.70
C GLN A 180 -23.92 8.69 -12.63
N GLU A 181 -22.76 9.22 -12.97
CA GLU A 181 -21.76 8.53 -13.77
C GLU A 181 -21.28 7.25 -13.08
N LEU A 182 -20.94 7.30 -11.79
CA LEU A 182 -20.58 6.12 -11.02
C LEU A 182 -21.70 5.05 -11.05
N LYS A 183 -22.94 5.46 -10.80
CA LYS A 183 -24.09 4.53 -10.85
C LYS A 183 -24.27 3.90 -12.24
N SER A 184 -24.03 4.66 -13.32
CA SER A 184 -24.12 4.14 -14.68
C SER A 184 -23.06 3.09 -15.00
N LYS A 185 -21.95 3.07 -14.26
CA LYS A 185 -20.88 2.08 -14.40
C LYS A 185 -21.12 0.81 -13.59
N SER A 186 -22.02 0.84 -12.61
CA SER A 186 -22.40 -0.36 -11.86
C SER A 186 -23.36 -1.23 -12.68
N THR A 187 -23.13 -2.55 -12.67
CA THR A 187 -24.03 -3.53 -13.27
C THR A 187 -25.10 -4.02 -12.28
N LYS A 188 -24.96 -3.67 -11.00
CA LYS A 188 -25.85 -4.08 -9.89
C LYS A 188 -26.67 -2.93 -9.32
N GLY A 189 -26.56 -1.72 -9.87
CA GLY A 189 -27.28 -0.53 -9.44
C GLY A 189 -26.65 0.22 -8.25
N GLY A 190 -25.47 -0.18 -7.82
CA GLY A 190 -24.69 0.44 -6.74
C GLY A 190 -23.46 -0.39 -6.36
N TYR A 191 -22.65 0.14 -5.45
CA TYR A 191 -21.43 -0.48 -4.95
C TYR A 191 -21.55 -0.82 -3.46
#